data_c882c95d9f9e4e954216007778c15ed6
#
_entry.id   c882c95d9f9e4e954216007778c15ed6
#
_cell.length_a   1.000
_cell.length_b   1.000
_cell.length_c   1.000
_cell.angle_alpha   90.00
_cell.angle_beta   90.00
_cell.angle_gamma   90.00
#
_symmetry.space_group_name_H-M   'P 1'
#
loop_
_entity.id
_entity.type
_entity.pdbx_description
1 polymer ?
#
loop_
_entity_poly.entity_id
_entity_poly.type
_entity_poly.pdbx_seq_one_letter_code
_entity_poly.pdbx_strand_id
1 'polypeptide(L)'
;LLKSYYGTGGDLNVDEIHEVIPITEECGVWHPQEGVFNGHFKPTEADKINRIGQLRQGVIKVIENPKFSPDVNRKYTVADMITGFGVAEAVRHYYDIYGGSVVGKKAVVQGFGNVGSAAAFYLAGMGAKIVGIIDREGGIINEDGFTFDEIKRLFLNKDGNKLVAPNMIPFETINQQIWNIQAEIFAPCAASRLVQKSQIDQMITSGLEVISSGANVPFADKEIFFGSIMEETDAKVSLIPDFIANCGMARVF
;
A
#
# COMPACT_ATOMS: atom_id res chain seq x y z
N LEU A 1 1.87 -8.91 -28.66
CA LEU A 1 2.40 -8.09 -27.55
C LEU A 1 1.77 -8.49 -26.22
N LEU A 2 0.44 -8.57 -26.13
CA LEU A 2 -0.27 -8.94 -24.89
C LEU A 2 0.13 -10.33 -24.36
N LYS A 3 0.32 -11.32 -25.24
CA LYS A 3 0.79 -12.66 -24.84
C LYS A 3 2.19 -12.67 -24.23
N SER A 4 3.00 -11.65 -24.50
CA SER A 4 4.40 -11.62 -24.06
C SER A 4 4.65 -10.69 -22.87
N TYR A 5 3.76 -9.71 -22.60
CA TYR A 5 4.02 -8.64 -21.64
C TYR A 5 2.79 -8.25 -20.81
N TYR A 6 1.83 -9.13 -20.67
CA TYR A 6 0.71 -8.86 -19.80
C TYR A 6 1.10 -9.08 -18.33
N GLY A 7 0.69 -8.17 -17.48
CA GLY A 7 0.86 -8.26 -16.03
C GLY A 7 -0.27 -7.52 -15.32
N THR A 8 -0.61 -7.94 -14.14
CA THR A 8 -1.60 -7.29 -13.29
C THR A 8 -1.11 -7.20 -11.86
N GLY A 9 -1.56 -6.19 -11.12
CA GLY A 9 -1.35 -6.09 -9.69
C GLY A 9 -2.50 -6.71 -8.92
N GLY A 10 -2.31 -7.89 -8.35
CA GLY A 10 -3.33 -8.57 -7.54
C GLY A 10 -3.75 -7.80 -6.29
N ASP A 11 -3.00 -6.76 -5.91
CA ASP A 11 -3.29 -5.87 -4.80
C ASP A 11 -4.19 -4.67 -5.16
N LEU A 12 -4.66 -4.60 -6.40
CA LEU A 12 -5.56 -3.54 -6.88
C LEU A 12 -7.05 -3.81 -6.61
N ASN A 13 -7.36 -4.78 -5.76
CA ASN A 13 -8.73 -5.23 -5.48
C ASN A 13 -9.46 -5.75 -6.74
N VAL A 14 -8.74 -6.51 -7.56
CA VAL A 14 -9.29 -7.29 -8.66
C VAL A 14 -9.39 -8.76 -8.23
N ASP A 15 -10.41 -9.46 -8.71
CA ASP A 15 -10.53 -10.90 -8.45
C ASP A 15 -9.62 -11.67 -9.41
N GLU A 16 -8.38 -11.91 -8.96
CA GLU A 16 -7.38 -12.57 -9.78
C GLU A 16 -7.73 -14.03 -10.05
N ILE A 17 -8.38 -14.69 -9.10
CA ILE A 17 -8.69 -16.13 -9.17
C ILE A 17 -9.89 -16.40 -10.07
N HIS A 18 -10.98 -15.64 -9.92
CA HIS A 18 -12.24 -15.92 -10.59
C HIS A 18 -12.43 -15.09 -11.87
N GLU A 19 -11.69 -14.01 -12.03
CA GLU A 19 -11.81 -13.12 -13.19
C GLU A 19 -10.53 -13.09 -14.03
N VAL A 20 -9.40 -12.63 -13.47
CA VAL A 20 -8.22 -12.33 -14.28
C VAL A 20 -7.56 -13.59 -14.83
N ILE A 21 -7.30 -14.60 -14.00
CA ILE A 21 -6.67 -15.86 -14.44
C ILE A 21 -7.52 -16.58 -15.48
N PRO A 22 -8.84 -16.79 -15.28
CA PRO A 22 -9.67 -17.42 -16.30
C PRO A 22 -9.68 -16.67 -17.64
N ILE A 23 -9.78 -15.33 -17.62
CA ILE A 23 -9.75 -14.52 -18.83
C ILE A 23 -8.41 -14.65 -19.56
N THR A 24 -7.30 -14.64 -18.83
CA THR A 24 -5.97 -14.80 -19.43
C THR A 24 -5.75 -16.21 -19.98
N GLU A 25 -6.27 -17.24 -19.34
CA GLU A 25 -6.23 -18.63 -19.83
C GLU A 25 -7.03 -18.78 -21.13
N GLU A 26 -8.23 -18.20 -21.24
CA GLU A 26 -9.00 -18.16 -22.50
C GLU A 26 -8.23 -17.48 -23.64
N CYS A 27 -7.41 -16.47 -23.32
CA CYS A 27 -6.52 -15.82 -24.27
C CYS A 27 -5.23 -16.60 -24.57
N GLY A 28 -5.05 -17.79 -24.00
CA GLY A 28 -3.86 -18.64 -24.17
C GLY A 28 -2.64 -18.14 -23.39
N VAL A 29 -2.87 -17.42 -22.30
CA VAL A 29 -1.84 -16.99 -21.34
C VAL A 29 -2.14 -17.68 -20.01
N TRP A 30 -1.19 -18.41 -19.53
CA TRP A 30 -1.37 -19.29 -18.36
C TRP A 30 -1.51 -18.54 -17.04
N HIS A 31 -0.84 -17.38 -16.95
CA HIS A 31 -0.89 -16.52 -15.81
C HIS A 31 -0.58 -15.08 -16.24
N PRO A 32 -1.20 -14.05 -15.65
CA PRO A 32 -0.92 -12.64 -16.00
C PRO A 32 0.56 -12.26 -15.99
N GLN A 33 1.36 -12.88 -15.13
CA GLN A 33 2.80 -12.64 -15.00
C GLN A 33 3.67 -13.47 -15.96
N GLU A 34 3.10 -14.33 -16.78
CA GLU A 34 3.86 -15.23 -17.67
C GLU A 34 4.76 -14.45 -18.63
N GLY A 35 4.27 -13.33 -19.17
CA GLY A 35 5.06 -12.49 -20.09
C GLY A 35 6.27 -11.87 -19.41
N VAL A 36 6.12 -11.38 -18.19
CA VAL A 36 7.22 -10.83 -17.37
C VAL A 36 8.23 -11.92 -17.07
N PHE A 37 7.77 -13.09 -16.66
CA PHE A 37 8.63 -14.23 -16.32
C PHE A 37 9.44 -14.69 -17.54
N ASN A 38 8.79 -14.86 -18.70
CA ASN A 38 9.46 -15.22 -19.96
C ASN A 38 10.47 -14.16 -20.41
N GLY A 39 10.14 -12.88 -20.28
CA GLY A 39 11.00 -11.78 -20.70
C GLY A 39 12.25 -11.61 -19.86
N HIS A 40 12.12 -11.74 -18.54
CA HIS A 40 13.24 -11.52 -17.62
C HIS A 40 14.10 -12.76 -17.35
N PHE A 41 13.49 -13.91 -17.22
CA PHE A 41 14.20 -15.12 -16.76
C PHE A 41 14.50 -16.13 -17.86
N LYS A 42 13.82 -16.03 -19.01
CA LYS A 42 13.96 -16.98 -20.14
C LYS A 42 13.98 -18.45 -19.66
N PRO A 43 13.00 -18.87 -18.87
CA PRO A 43 12.99 -20.20 -18.24
C PRO A 43 12.83 -21.32 -19.26
N THR A 44 13.24 -22.53 -18.89
CA THR A 44 12.78 -23.73 -19.60
C THR A 44 11.27 -23.91 -19.40
N GLU A 45 10.61 -24.70 -20.25
CA GLU A 45 9.17 -24.97 -20.09
C GLU A 45 8.87 -25.65 -18.74
N ALA A 46 9.73 -26.52 -18.26
CA ALA A 46 9.57 -27.17 -16.95
C ALA A 46 9.68 -26.17 -15.80
N ASP A 47 10.65 -25.26 -15.85
CA ASP A 47 10.79 -24.18 -14.86
C ASP A 47 9.61 -23.24 -14.90
N LYS A 48 9.13 -22.89 -16.10
CA LYS A 48 7.97 -22.04 -16.27
C LYS A 48 6.72 -22.65 -15.62
N ILE A 49 6.43 -23.91 -15.91
CA ILE A 49 5.30 -24.64 -15.34
C ILE A 49 5.36 -24.64 -13.81
N ASN A 50 6.52 -25.01 -13.26
CA ASN A 50 6.70 -25.08 -11.81
C ASN A 50 6.53 -23.71 -11.15
N ARG A 51 7.16 -22.67 -11.67
CA ARG A 51 7.13 -21.34 -11.08
C ARG A 51 5.79 -20.64 -11.23
N ILE A 52 5.12 -20.76 -12.38
CA ILE A 52 3.75 -20.25 -12.53
C ILE A 52 2.80 -20.98 -11.56
N GLY A 53 2.98 -22.28 -11.37
CA GLY A 53 2.24 -23.03 -10.36
C GLY A 53 2.47 -22.50 -8.94
N GLN A 54 3.70 -22.14 -8.59
CA GLN A 54 4.04 -21.53 -7.30
C GLN A 54 3.43 -20.13 -7.16
N LEU A 55 3.49 -19.29 -8.20
CA LEU A 55 2.86 -17.97 -8.24
C LEU A 55 1.36 -18.05 -7.96
N ARG A 56 0.66 -18.93 -8.68
CA ARG A 56 -0.79 -19.13 -8.50
C ARG A 56 -1.14 -19.56 -7.08
N GLN A 57 -0.31 -20.38 -6.45
CA GLN A 57 -0.52 -20.81 -5.06
C GLN A 57 -0.14 -19.73 -4.05
N GLY A 58 0.92 -18.97 -4.31
CA GLY A 58 1.42 -17.98 -3.38
C GLY A 58 0.45 -16.82 -3.15
N VAL A 59 -0.08 -16.24 -4.22
CA VAL A 59 -0.98 -15.08 -4.14
C VAL A 59 -2.32 -15.42 -3.48
N ILE A 60 -2.85 -16.62 -3.71
CA ILE A 60 -4.12 -17.08 -3.16
C ILE A 60 -3.99 -17.72 -1.77
N LYS A 61 -2.78 -17.82 -1.23
CA LYS A 61 -2.57 -18.40 0.09
C LYS A 61 -3.28 -17.60 1.15
N VAL A 62 -4.20 -18.25 1.85
CA VAL A 62 -4.94 -17.65 2.97
C VAL A 62 -4.01 -17.42 4.16
N ILE A 63 -4.14 -16.26 4.78
CA ILE A 63 -3.41 -15.90 5.98
C ILE A 63 -4.18 -16.43 7.20
N GLU A 64 -3.67 -17.52 7.78
CA GLU A 64 -4.29 -18.20 8.91
C GLU A 64 -3.84 -17.62 10.27
N ASN A 65 -2.69 -16.95 10.29
CA ASN A 65 -2.17 -16.36 11.53
C ASN A 65 -2.89 -15.05 11.85
N PRO A 66 -3.59 -14.98 13.01
CA PRO A 66 -4.37 -13.80 13.40
C PRO A 66 -3.53 -12.53 13.62
N LYS A 67 -2.21 -12.66 13.76
CA LYS A 67 -1.31 -11.51 13.81
C LYS A 67 -1.23 -10.76 12.48
N PHE A 68 -1.41 -11.47 11.37
CA PHE A 68 -1.28 -10.92 10.03
C PHE A 68 -2.60 -10.80 9.27
N SER A 69 -3.69 -11.29 9.85
CA SER A 69 -5.03 -11.18 9.25
C SER A 69 -5.96 -10.34 10.12
N PRO A 70 -6.66 -9.37 9.56
CA PRO A 70 -7.68 -8.62 10.30
C PRO A 70 -8.84 -9.51 10.82
N ASP A 71 -9.16 -10.56 10.05
CA ASP A 71 -10.15 -11.58 10.44
C ASP A 71 -9.86 -12.89 9.71
N VAL A 72 -9.44 -13.91 10.43
CA VAL A 72 -9.12 -15.22 9.86
C VAL A 72 -10.33 -15.93 9.23
N ASN A 73 -11.55 -15.60 9.68
CA ASN A 73 -12.76 -16.19 9.12
C ASN A 73 -13.10 -15.62 7.73
N ARG A 74 -12.67 -14.40 7.42
CA ARG A 74 -12.84 -13.78 6.11
C ARG A 74 -11.82 -14.23 5.07
N LYS A 75 -10.85 -15.05 5.47
CA LYS A 75 -9.87 -15.71 4.59
C LYS A 75 -9.08 -14.75 3.70
N TYR A 76 -8.62 -13.62 4.26
CA TYR A 76 -7.73 -12.71 3.54
C TYR A 76 -6.51 -13.46 3.01
N THR A 77 -6.14 -13.17 1.77
CA THR A 77 -5.01 -13.79 1.10
C THR A 77 -3.75 -12.96 1.24
N VAL A 78 -2.62 -13.56 0.86
CA VAL A 78 -1.34 -12.83 0.78
C VAL A 78 -1.48 -11.63 -0.16
N ALA A 79 -2.16 -11.77 -1.31
CA ALA A 79 -2.36 -10.67 -2.26
C ALA A 79 -3.10 -9.48 -1.64
N ASP A 80 -4.07 -9.72 -0.76
CA ASP A 80 -4.83 -8.65 -0.11
C ASP A 80 -3.97 -7.81 0.85
N MET A 81 -2.93 -8.39 1.43
CA MET A 81 -2.27 -7.82 2.61
C MET A 81 -0.80 -7.45 2.39
N ILE A 82 -0.09 -8.15 1.50
CA ILE A 82 1.38 -8.13 1.45
C ILE A 82 1.96 -6.76 1.08
N THR A 83 1.31 -6.00 0.19
CA THR A 83 1.79 -4.68 -0.21
C THR A 83 1.71 -3.68 0.94
N GLY A 84 0.57 -3.63 1.65
CA GLY A 84 0.43 -2.79 2.83
C GLY A 84 1.31 -3.23 3.99
N PHE A 85 1.57 -4.54 4.13
CA PHE A 85 2.55 -5.06 5.07
C PHE A 85 3.95 -4.53 4.75
N GLY A 86 4.36 -4.55 3.47
CA GLY A 86 5.64 -4.02 3.02
C GLY A 86 5.80 -2.54 3.36
N VAL A 87 4.76 -1.72 3.15
CA VAL A 87 4.75 -0.29 3.52
C VAL A 87 5.00 -0.10 5.02
N ALA A 88 4.33 -0.87 5.88
CA ALA A 88 4.50 -0.78 7.33
C ALA A 88 5.88 -1.30 7.79
N GLU A 89 6.36 -2.42 7.24
CA GLU A 89 7.69 -2.96 7.52
C GLU A 89 8.81 -2.00 7.09
N ALA A 90 8.66 -1.31 5.98
CA ALA A 90 9.61 -0.32 5.52
C ALA A 90 9.75 0.83 6.55
N VAL A 91 8.65 1.30 7.14
CA VAL A 91 8.68 2.27 8.25
C VAL A 91 9.37 1.68 9.48
N ARG A 92 9.06 0.44 9.87
CA ARG A 92 9.72 -0.22 11.00
C ARG A 92 11.23 -0.29 10.81
N HIS A 93 11.67 -0.73 9.63
CA HIS A 93 13.10 -0.79 9.29
C HIS A 93 13.78 0.58 9.27
N TYR A 94 13.07 1.62 8.84
CA TYR A 94 13.60 2.98 8.94
C TYR A 94 14.00 3.31 10.39
N TYR A 95 13.10 3.10 11.36
CA TYR A 95 13.42 3.37 12.76
C TYR A 95 14.49 2.41 13.33
N ASP A 96 14.53 1.16 12.90
CA ASP A 96 15.58 0.23 13.29
C ASP A 96 16.98 0.68 12.83
N ILE A 97 17.05 1.29 11.64
CA ILE A 97 18.33 1.71 11.03
C ILE A 97 18.79 3.07 11.59
N TYR A 98 17.87 4.03 11.68
CA TYR A 98 18.21 5.41 12.05
C TYR A 98 18.00 5.70 13.54
N GLY A 99 17.53 4.75 14.28
CA GLY A 99 17.24 4.83 15.71
C GLY A 99 15.81 5.29 16.00
N GLY A 100 15.26 4.82 17.09
CA GLY A 100 13.90 5.09 17.52
C GLY A 100 12.99 3.89 17.47
N SER A 101 11.70 4.13 17.42
CA SER A 101 10.67 3.08 17.37
C SER A 101 9.43 3.61 16.68
N VAL A 102 8.75 2.74 15.95
CA VAL A 102 7.44 3.04 15.38
C VAL A 102 6.36 3.22 16.46
N VAL A 103 6.59 2.65 17.65
CA VAL A 103 5.65 2.71 18.77
C VAL A 103 5.42 4.16 19.21
N GLY A 104 4.17 4.57 19.19
CA GLY A 104 3.73 5.91 19.59
C GLY A 104 3.90 6.99 18.50
N LYS A 105 4.59 6.71 17.40
CA LYS A 105 4.69 7.62 16.25
C LYS A 105 3.33 7.81 15.60
N LYS A 106 3.03 9.04 15.24
CA LYS A 106 1.78 9.41 14.57
C LYS A 106 1.90 9.21 13.06
N ALA A 107 0.87 8.66 12.44
CA ALA A 107 0.85 8.35 11.02
C ALA A 107 -0.42 8.88 10.33
N VAL A 108 -0.22 9.46 9.14
CA VAL A 108 -1.28 9.81 8.19
C VAL A 108 -1.24 8.82 7.02
N VAL A 109 -2.40 8.32 6.62
CA VAL A 109 -2.57 7.40 5.49
C VAL A 109 -3.44 8.07 4.42
N GLN A 110 -2.94 8.14 3.20
CA GLN A 110 -3.70 8.62 2.04
C GLN A 110 -4.14 7.42 1.20
N GLY A 111 -5.45 7.28 1.01
CA GLY A 111 -6.08 6.13 0.37
C GLY A 111 -6.37 5.00 1.35
N PHE A 112 -7.56 4.40 1.23
CA PHE A 112 -7.99 3.31 2.11
C PHE A 112 -8.48 2.08 1.34
N GLY A 113 -7.86 1.83 0.18
CA GLY A 113 -7.99 0.61 -0.61
C GLY A 113 -7.24 -0.56 0.04
N ASN A 114 -6.89 -1.59 -0.74
CA ASN A 114 -6.18 -2.75 -0.22
C ASN A 114 -4.84 -2.37 0.42
N VAL A 115 -4.05 -1.56 -0.24
CA VAL A 115 -2.71 -1.16 0.27
C VAL A 115 -2.83 -0.28 1.50
N GLY A 116 -3.59 0.80 1.45
CA GLY A 116 -3.67 1.77 2.56
C GLY A 116 -4.35 1.23 3.80
N SER A 117 -5.41 0.44 3.64
CA SER A 117 -6.08 -0.19 4.79
C SER A 117 -5.19 -1.23 5.47
N ALA A 118 -4.43 -2.02 4.68
CA ALA A 118 -3.47 -2.97 5.23
C ALA A 118 -2.28 -2.26 5.89
N ALA A 119 -1.74 -1.19 5.27
CA ALA A 119 -0.68 -0.39 5.87
C ALA A 119 -1.11 0.21 7.23
N ALA A 120 -2.31 0.79 7.29
CA ALA A 120 -2.88 1.31 8.54
C ALA A 120 -3.03 0.22 9.61
N PHE A 121 -3.54 -0.96 9.22
CA PHE A 121 -3.69 -2.11 10.11
C PHE A 121 -2.34 -2.56 10.70
N TYR A 122 -1.32 -2.73 9.87
CA TYR A 122 -0.02 -3.19 10.34
C TYR A 122 0.73 -2.12 11.13
N LEU A 123 0.71 -0.85 10.71
CA LEU A 123 1.30 0.26 11.46
C LEU A 123 0.67 0.38 12.85
N ALA A 124 -0.66 0.33 12.94
CA ALA A 124 -1.36 0.32 14.23
C ALA A 124 -1.01 -0.92 15.07
N GLY A 125 -0.89 -2.10 14.43
CA GLY A 125 -0.46 -3.34 15.08
C GLY A 125 0.97 -3.31 15.60
N MET A 126 1.84 -2.49 15.01
CA MET A 126 3.21 -2.22 15.47
C MET A 126 3.26 -1.13 16.57
N GLY A 127 2.13 -0.52 16.91
CA GLY A 127 2.02 0.50 17.95
C GLY A 127 2.10 1.95 17.44
N ALA A 128 2.06 2.18 16.13
CA ALA A 128 1.87 3.53 15.60
C ALA A 128 0.45 4.04 15.89
N LYS A 129 0.29 5.34 16.01
CA LYS A 129 -0.98 6.03 16.16
C LYS A 129 -1.44 6.56 14.81
N ILE A 130 -2.43 5.94 14.19
CA ILE A 130 -3.04 6.48 12.99
C ILE A 130 -3.88 7.70 13.40
N VAL A 131 -3.47 8.90 13.00
CA VAL A 131 -4.12 10.16 13.40
C VAL A 131 -4.99 10.74 12.29
N GLY A 132 -4.78 10.31 11.05
CA GLY A 132 -5.56 10.77 9.90
C GLY A 132 -5.60 9.74 8.79
N ILE A 133 -6.77 9.61 8.19
CA ILE A 133 -6.98 8.81 6.98
C ILE A 133 -7.78 9.68 6.01
N ILE A 134 -7.25 9.88 4.81
CA ILE A 134 -7.94 10.58 3.74
C ILE A 134 -8.12 9.67 2.53
N ASP A 135 -9.32 9.65 1.99
CA ASP A 135 -9.68 8.92 0.78
C ASP A 135 -10.44 9.85 -0.16
N ARG A 136 -10.77 9.40 -1.35
CA ARG A 136 -11.38 10.21 -2.43
C ARG A 136 -12.72 10.86 -2.09
N GLU A 137 -13.49 10.30 -1.17
CA GLU A 137 -14.81 10.82 -0.77
C GLU A 137 -14.75 11.63 0.53
N GLY A 138 -13.64 11.54 1.25
CA GLY A 138 -13.46 12.22 2.52
C GLY A 138 -12.48 11.49 3.41
N GLY A 139 -12.58 11.69 4.72
CA GLY A 139 -11.70 11.03 5.65
C GLY A 139 -12.06 11.29 7.11
N ILE A 140 -11.17 10.88 7.98
CA ILE A 140 -11.32 10.99 9.42
C ILE A 140 -10.01 11.46 10.06
N ILE A 141 -10.13 12.22 11.14
CA ILE A 141 -9.02 12.73 11.93
C ILE A 141 -9.28 12.41 13.39
N ASN A 142 -8.24 11.95 14.08
CA ASN A 142 -8.18 11.83 15.52
C ASN A 142 -6.73 12.10 15.96
N GLU A 143 -6.44 13.29 16.44
CA GLU A 143 -5.08 13.71 16.79
C GLU A 143 -4.47 12.91 17.97
N ASP A 144 -5.29 12.25 18.79
CA ASP A 144 -4.84 11.33 19.84
C ASP A 144 -4.48 9.94 19.29
N GLY A 145 -4.88 9.66 18.05
CA GLY A 145 -4.73 8.39 17.35
C GLY A 145 -5.91 7.45 17.53
N PHE A 146 -6.30 6.78 16.46
CA PHE A 146 -7.26 5.68 16.52
C PHE A 146 -6.64 4.47 17.21
N THR A 147 -7.42 3.77 18.00
CA THR A 147 -7.02 2.49 18.59
C THR A 147 -6.86 1.41 17.50
N PHE A 148 -6.08 0.37 17.80
CA PHE A 148 -5.93 -0.77 16.87
C PHE A 148 -7.28 -1.39 16.48
N ASP A 149 -8.20 -1.51 17.44
CA ASP A 149 -9.53 -2.08 17.18
C ASP A 149 -10.41 -1.18 16.31
N GLU A 150 -10.25 0.15 16.38
CA GLU A 150 -10.91 1.08 15.49
C GLU A 150 -10.37 0.95 14.06
N ILE A 151 -9.05 0.92 13.89
CA ILE A 151 -8.42 0.70 12.57
C ILE A 151 -8.85 -0.65 11.99
N LYS A 152 -8.84 -1.70 12.80
CA LYS A 152 -9.33 -3.02 12.40
C LYS A 152 -10.80 -2.99 11.94
N ARG A 153 -11.67 -2.29 12.66
CA ARG A 153 -13.08 -2.12 12.26
C ARG A 153 -13.21 -1.35 10.96
N LEU A 154 -12.45 -0.28 10.76
CA LEU A 154 -12.42 0.47 9.50
C LEU A 154 -11.99 -0.42 8.34
N PHE A 155 -10.94 -1.22 8.53
CA PHE A 155 -10.49 -2.21 7.54
C PHE A 155 -11.61 -3.19 7.15
N LEU A 156 -12.29 -3.76 8.15
CA LEU A 156 -13.34 -4.77 7.95
C LEU A 156 -14.63 -4.20 7.33
N ASN A 157 -14.87 -2.91 7.46
CA ASN A 157 -16.07 -2.22 7.01
C ASN A 157 -15.88 -1.41 5.72
N LYS A 158 -14.65 -1.38 5.17
CA LYS A 158 -14.41 -0.68 3.89
C LYS A 158 -15.28 -1.26 2.77
N ASP A 159 -15.71 -0.42 1.84
CA ASP A 159 -16.46 -0.82 0.65
C ASP A 159 -15.51 -0.82 -0.57
N GLY A 160 -15.07 -2.02 -0.98
CA GLY A 160 -14.05 -2.16 -2.00
C GLY A 160 -12.78 -1.38 -1.66
N ASN A 161 -12.46 -0.36 -2.45
CA ASN A 161 -11.33 0.54 -2.24
C ASN A 161 -11.71 1.86 -1.55
N LYS A 162 -12.84 1.92 -0.83
CA LYS A 162 -13.35 3.12 -0.20
C LYS A 162 -13.33 3.01 1.33
N LEU A 163 -12.89 4.08 1.97
CA LEU A 163 -13.11 4.27 3.41
C LEU A 163 -14.59 4.40 3.70
N VAL A 164 -15.07 3.65 4.68
CA VAL A 164 -16.40 3.81 5.27
C VAL A 164 -16.24 3.99 6.77
N ALA A 165 -16.60 5.16 7.24
CA ALA A 165 -16.51 5.51 8.66
C ALA A 165 -17.70 6.38 9.10
N PRO A 166 -18.12 6.29 10.37
CA PRO A 166 -19.05 7.27 10.92
C PRO A 166 -18.39 8.66 10.95
N ASN A 167 -19.21 9.70 10.70
CA ASN A 167 -18.76 11.10 10.78
C ASN A 167 -17.58 11.45 9.86
N MET A 168 -17.53 10.89 8.67
CA MET A 168 -16.51 11.26 7.68
C MET A 168 -16.57 12.77 7.38
N ILE A 169 -15.41 13.40 7.41
CA ILE A 169 -15.23 14.78 6.96
C ILE A 169 -15.18 14.75 5.42
N PRO A 170 -16.00 15.57 4.72
CA PRO A 170 -15.97 15.62 3.26
C PRO A 170 -14.58 15.95 2.71
N PHE A 171 -14.25 15.41 1.52
CA PHE A 171 -12.91 15.50 0.92
C PHE A 171 -12.37 16.93 0.88
N GLU A 172 -13.16 17.90 0.41
CA GLU A 172 -12.73 19.30 0.30
C GLU A 172 -12.29 19.91 1.64
N THR A 173 -12.94 19.50 2.72
CA THR A 173 -12.63 19.98 4.07
C THR A 173 -11.41 19.27 4.64
N ILE A 174 -11.39 17.94 4.62
CA ILE A 174 -10.29 17.19 5.19
C ILE A 174 -8.98 17.42 4.44
N ASN A 175 -9.04 17.60 3.12
CA ASN A 175 -7.87 17.88 2.30
C ASN A 175 -7.20 19.24 2.61
N GLN A 176 -7.88 20.13 3.33
CA GLN A 176 -7.29 21.36 3.85
C GLN A 176 -6.69 21.21 5.25
N GLN A 177 -7.12 20.21 6.00
CA GLN A 177 -6.78 20.05 7.42
C GLN A 177 -5.69 19.01 7.67
N ILE A 178 -5.78 17.86 7.01
CA ILE A 178 -5.03 16.66 7.37
C ILE A 178 -3.50 16.82 7.23
N TRP A 179 -3.06 17.67 6.31
CA TRP A 179 -1.62 17.88 6.04
C TRP A 179 -0.92 18.73 7.11
N ASN A 180 -1.70 19.41 7.97
CA ASN A 180 -1.18 20.22 9.07
C ASN A 180 -1.19 19.48 10.42
N ILE A 181 -1.67 18.25 10.46
CA ILE A 181 -1.69 17.45 11.68
C ILE A 181 -0.26 16.97 11.97
N GLN A 182 0.13 17.04 13.24
CA GLN A 182 1.41 16.48 13.66
C GLN A 182 1.44 14.98 13.38
N ALA A 183 2.35 14.59 12.49
CA ALA A 183 2.58 13.18 12.17
C ALA A 183 4.03 12.97 11.69
N GLU A 184 4.68 11.94 12.21
CA GLU A 184 6.03 11.57 11.85
C GLU A 184 6.07 10.67 10.61
N ILE A 185 4.96 9.98 10.31
CA ILE A 185 4.88 8.97 9.25
C ILE A 185 3.80 9.39 8.25
N PHE A 186 4.14 9.35 6.97
CA PHE A 186 3.17 9.48 5.89
C PHE A 186 3.19 8.25 4.98
N ALA A 187 2.03 7.63 4.77
CA ALA A 187 1.85 6.51 3.85
C ALA A 187 0.92 6.91 2.69
N PRO A 188 1.47 7.41 1.57
CA PRO A 188 0.70 7.63 0.35
C PRO A 188 0.38 6.29 -0.31
N CYS A 189 -0.87 5.83 -0.19
CA CYS A 189 -1.35 4.53 -0.67
C CYS A 189 -2.54 4.64 -1.64
N ALA A 190 -2.80 5.84 -2.15
CA ALA A 190 -3.89 6.09 -3.10
C ALA A 190 -3.43 5.88 -4.55
N ALA A 191 -3.98 6.63 -5.50
CA ALA A 191 -3.54 6.56 -6.89
C ALA A 191 -2.24 7.35 -7.13
N SER A 192 -1.64 7.13 -8.30
CA SER A 192 -0.42 7.83 -8.72
C SER A 192 -0.64 9.33 -8.85
N ARG A 193 0.41 10.12 -8.60
CA ARG A 193 0.49 11.58 -8.87
C ARG A 193 -0.51 12.44 -8.09
N LEU A 194 -0.85 12.03 -6.87
CA LEU A 194 -1.80 12.77 -6.02
C LEU A 194 -1.11 13.65 -4.97
N VAL A 195 0.12 13.32 -4.58
CA VAL A 195 0.82 14.04 -3.52
C VAL A 195 1.42 15.33 -4.06
N GLN A 196 0.89 16.46 -3.61
CA GLN A 196 1.33 17.79 -4.02
C GLN A 196 2.47 18.29 -3.14
N LYS A 197 3.35 19.13 -3.71
CA LYS A 197 4.46 19.74 -2.97
C LYS A 197 3.98 20.50 -1.72
N SER A 198 2.90 21.27 -1.84
CA SER A 198 2.34 22.03 -0.72
C SER A 198 1.90 21.16 0.46
N GLN A 199 1.38 19.97 0.19
CA GLN A 199 1.00 19.01 1.22
C GLN A 199 2.22 18.50 1.97
N ILE A 200 3.29 18.16 1.25
CA ILE A 200 4.56 17.72 1.84
C ILE A 200 5.20 18.84 2.67
N ASP A 201 5.24 20.08 2.17
CA ASP A 201 5.81 21.22 2.90
C ASP A 201 5.05 21.46 4.22
N GLN A 202 3.72 21.31 4.23
CA GLN A 202 2.90 21.37 5.45
C GLN A 202 3.24 20.25 6.43
N MET A 203 3.32 19.00 5.95
CA MET A 203 3.66 17.85 6.79
C MET A 203 5.07 17.93 7.37
N ILE A 204 6.05 18.41 6.60
CA ILE A 204 7.41 18.65 7.09
C ILE A 204 7.40 19.68 8.22
N THR A 205 6.65 20.77 8.06
CA THR A 205 6.48 21.80 9.09
C THR A 205 5.82 21.22 10.36
N SER A 206 4.96 20.21 10.20
CA SER A 206 4.24 19.53 11.29
C SER A 206 5.02 18.35 11.91
N GLY A 207 6.26 18.09 11.46
CA GLY A 207 7.15 17.10 12.08
C GLY A 207 7.28 15.77 11.35
N LEU A 208 7.03 15.73 10.04
CA LEU A 208 7.23 14.52 9.22
C LEU A 208 8.68 14.05 9.24
N GLU A 209 8.90 12.78 9.52
CA GLU A 209 10.21 12.12 9.56
C GLU A 209 10.43 11.18 8.36
N VAL A 210 9.38 10.42 8.00
CA VAL A 210 9.49 9.38 6.96
C VAL A 210 8.23 9.27 6.12
N ILE A 211 8.43 9.08 4.82
CA ILE A 211 7.39 8.72 3.85
C ILE A 211 7.64 7.29 3.38
N SER A 212 6.62 6.44 3.43
CA SER A 212 6.67 5.07 2.89
C SER A 212 5.64 4.92 1.76
N SER A 213 6.12 4.90 0.53
CA SER A 213 5.29 5.02 -0.67
C SER A 213 4.58 3.72 -1.03
N GLY A 214 3.31 3.59 -0.65
CA GLY A 214 2.47 2.45 -1.05
C GLY A 214 1.88 2.57 -2.45
N ALA A 215 1.63 3.79 -2.92
CA ALA A 215 1.20 4.06 -4.28
C ALA A 215 2.38 4.09 -5.25
N ASN A 216 2.19 3.63 -6.48
CA ASN A 216 3.17 3.81 -7.55
C ASN A 216 3.22 5.28 -7.96
N VAL A 217 4.44 5.84 -8.08
CA VAL A 217 4.65 7.24 -8.48
C VAL A 217 3.72 8.19 -7.71
N PRO A 218 3.80 8.28 -6.36
CA PRO A 218 2.79 8.98 -5.57
C PRO A 218 2.80 10.51 -5.76
N PHE A 219 3.97 11.11 -6.05
CA PHE A 219 4.13 12.55 -6.19
C PHE A 219 3.55 13.07 -7.50
N ALA A 220 3.02 14.29 -7.48
CA ALA A 220 2.40 14.96 -8.62
C ALA A 220 3.42 15.51 -9.64
N ASP A 221 4.57 14.87 -9.72
CA ASP A 221 5.58 15.13 -10.74
C ASP A 221 5.12 14.64 -12.12
N LYS A 222 5.61 15.29 -13.19
CA LYS A 222 5.42 14.82 -14.57
C LYS A 222 6.28 13.60 -14.87
N GLU A 223 7.47 13.56 -14.33
CA GLU A 223 8.45 12.49 -14.44
C GLU A 223 7.99 11.26 -13.63
N ILE A 224 8.41 10.08 -14.07
CA ILE A 224 8.16 8.83 -13.33
C ILE A 224 9.16 8.67 -12.20
N PHE A 225 10.43 9.03 -12.46
CA PHE A 225 11.52 8.98 -11.50
C PHE A 225 12.23 10.32 -11.44
N PHE A 226 12.75 10.67 -10.28
CA PHE A 226 13.53 11.88 -10.06
C PHE A 226 12.80 13.17 -10.45
N GLY A 227 11.49 13.25 -10.21
CA GLY A 227 10.73 14.47 -10.34
C GLY A 227 11.10 15.48 -9.24
N SER A 228 10.88 16.75 -9.51
CA SER A 228 11.32 17.84 -8.62
C SER A 228 10.69 17.77 -7.23
N ILE A 229 9.43 17.34 -7.10
CA ILE A 229 8.77 17.18 -5.79
C ILE A 229 9.41 16.04 -5.02
N MET A 230 9.67 14.91 -5.69
CA MET A 230 10.31 13.75 -5.09
C MET A 230 11.72 14.09 -4.59
N GLU A 231 12.57 14.71 -5.43
CA GLU A 231 13.95 15.07 -5.09
C GLU A 231 14.01 16.10 -3.95
N GLU A 232 13.18 17.13 -3.99
CA GLU A 232 13.12 18.14 -2.93
C GLU A 232 12.60 17.55 -1.61
N THR A 233 11.74 16.56 -1.67
CA THR A 233 11.22 15.84 -0.49
C THR A 233 12.31 14.96 0.11
N ASP A 234 12.98 14.14 -0.68
CA ASP A 234 14.06 13.25 -0.23
C ASP A 234 15.26 14.01 0.37
N ALA A 235 15.50 15.24 -0.08
CA ALA A 235 16.52 16.11 0.49
C ALA A 235 16.16 16.63 1.91
N LYS A 236 14.91 16.53 2.35
CA LYS A 236 14.42 17.10 3.63
C LYS A 236 13.97 16.06 4.64
N VAL A 237 13.35 14.97 4.19
CA VAL A 237 12.85 13.88 5.03
C VAL A 237 13.18 12.54 4.38
N SER A 238 13.20 11.49 5.16
CA SER A 238 13.47 10.15 4.62
C SER A 238 12.32 9.71 3.72
N LEU A 239 12.65 9.39 2.47
CA LEU A 239 11.70 8.88 1.50
C LEU A 239 12.02 7.43 1.13
N ILE A 240 11.12 6.52 1.47
CA ILE A 240 11.18 5.13 1.02
C ILE A 240 10.36 5.05 -0.26
N PRO A 241 11.01 4.88 -1.42
CA PRO A 241 10.34 4.92 -2.71
C PRO A 241 9.40 3.72 -2.90
N ASP A 242 8.47 3.85 -3.82
CA ASP A 242 7.43 2.88 -4.10
C ASP A 242 7.99 1.50 -4.45
N PHE A 243 8.99 1.41 -5.32
CA PHE A 243 9.60 0.14 -5.74
C PHE A 243 10.32 -0.62 -4.59
N ILE A 244 10.47 0.00 -3.42
CA ILE A 244 10.95 -0.65 -2.19
C ILE A 244 9.78 -0.90 -1.24
N ALA A 245 8.99 0.12 -0.92
CA ALA A 245 7.94 0.02 0.10
C ALA A 245 6.78 -0.88 -0.35
N ASN A 246 6.38 -0.82 -1.62
CA ASN A 246 5.25 -1.58 -2.16
C ASN A 246 5.65 -2.87 -2.91
N CYS A 247 6.91 -3.26 -2.89
CA CYS A 247 7.40 -4.43 -3.63
C CYS A 247 6.95 -5.78 -3.05
N GLY A 248 6.06 -5.81 -2.07
CA GLY A 248 5.60 -7.03 -1.40
C GLY A 248 5.10 -8.09 -2.37
N MET A 249 4.26 -7.73 -3.34
CA MET A 249 3.80 -8.65 -4.38
C MET A 249 4.95 -9.15 -5.25
N ALA A 250 5.83 -8.25 -5.70
CA ALA A 250 6.99 -8.64 -6.52
C ALA A 250 7.95 -9.59 -5.78
N ARG A 251 8.01 -9.51 -4.45
CA ARG A 251 8.83 -10.39 -3.62
C ARG A 251 8.20 -11.78 -3.42
N VAL A 252 6.88 -11.86 -3.41
CA VAL A 252 6.16 -13.15 -3.30
C VAL A 252 6.34 -13.98 -4.58
N PHE A 253 6.48 -13.32 -5.70
CA PHE A 253 6.81 -13.91 -6.99
C PHE A 253 8.31 -14.24 -7.10
#